data_d4d9045b0abbe081ca257aa6594f61f0
#
_entry.id   d4d9045b0abbe081ca257aa6594f61f0
#
_cell.length_a   1.000
_cell.length_b   1.000
_cell.length_c   1.000
_cell.angle_alpha   90.00
_cell.angle_beta   90.00
_cell.angle_gamma   90.00
#
_symmetry.space_group_name_H-M   'P 1'
#
loop_
_entity.id
_entity.type
_entity.pdbx_description
1 polymer ?
#
loop_
_entity_poly.entity_id
_entity_poly.type
_entity_poly.pdbx_seq_one_letter_code
_entity_poly.pdbx_strand_id
1 'polypeptide(L)'
;EPAPSPPAAQPAGAAEGAPYVTPLVRKLASENNIDLAGVTGTGVGGRIRKQDVLAAAEQKKRAKAPAPAAQAAAAPAPKAPPAPAPALAHLRGTTQKASRIRQITANKTRESLQATAQLTQTHEVDMTKIVGLRARAKAAFAEREGVNLTFLPFFAKAVIDALKIHPNINASYNEDTKEITYYDAEHLGFAVDTEQGLLSPVIHDAGDLSLAGLARAIADIAARARSGNLKPDELSGGTFTITNIGSQGALFDTPILVPPQAAMLGTGAIVKRPRVVVDASGNESIGVRSVCYLPLTYDHRLIDGADAGRFLTTIKHRLEEGAFEADLGL
;
A
#
# COMPACT_ATOMS: atom_id res chain seq x y z
N GLU A 1 7.60 -67.48 -47.51
CA GLU A 1 8.92 -67.45 -48.17
C GLU A 1 8.82 -67.04 -49.63
N PRO A 2 9.91 -66.71 -50.22
CA PRO A 2 10.37 -65.37 -50.53
C PRO A 2 10.69 -65.17 -52.01
N ALA A 3 11.31 -64.05 -52.34
CA ALA A 3 12.34 -63.85 -53.35
C ALA A 3 12.02 -62.91 -54.51
N PRO A 4 12.97 -62.55 -55.29
CA PRO A 4 14.28 -61.96 -54.95
C PRO A 4 14.52 -60.60 -55.63
N SER A 5 15.60 -59.99 -55.24
CA SER A 5 16.16 -58.78 -55.85
C SER A 5 16.69 -59.01 -57.28
N PRO A 6 16.82 -57.94 -58.01
CA PRO A 6 17.99 -57.78 -58.87
C PRO A 6 18.67 -56.41 -58.75
N PRO A 7 19.76 -56.17 -59.46
CA PRO A 7 21.02 -55.79 -58.82
C PRO A 7 21.43 -54.34 -59.02
N ALA A 8 22.48 -53.98 -58.29
CA ALA A 8 23.15 -52.69 -58.27
C ALA A 8 23.60 -52.21 -59.65
N ALA A 9 23.52 -50.90 -59.81
CA ALA A 9 24.37 -50.16 -60.72
C ALA A 9 25.18 -49.14 -59.94
N GLN A 10 26.49 -49.34 -59.87
CA GLN A 10 27.43 -48.33 -59.53
C GLN A 10 27.55 -47.29 -60.65
N PRO A 11 27.73 -46.04 -60.35
CA PRO A 11 28.66 -45.27 -61.17
C PRO A 11 29.81 -44.68 -60.34
N ALA A 12 30.92 -44.73 -60.99
CA ALA A 12 32.20 -44.23 -60.62
C ALA A 12 32.25 -42.71 -60.40
N GLY A 13 33.28 -42.28 -59.65
CA GLY A 13 33.74 -40.91 -59.63
C GLY A 13 33.95 -40.39 -58.23
N ALA A 14 35.00 -40.85 -57.56
CA ALA A 14 35.50 -40.21 -56.35
C ALA A 14 36.15 -38.90 -56.72
N ALA A 15 35.63 -37.79 -56.18
CA ALA A 15 36.42 -36.62 -55.91
C ALA A 15 36.86 -36.70 -54.44
N GLU A 16 38.15 -36.87 -54.23
CA GLU A 16 38.79 -36.90 -52.92
C GLU A 16 38.54 -35.54 -52.22
N GLY A 17 38.00 -35.57 -51.00
CA GLY A 17 37.97 -34.42 -50.11
C GLY A 17 36.64 -33.90 -49.61
N ALA A 18 35.53 -34.42 -50.08
CA ALA A 18 34.20 -33.99 -49.56
C ALA A 18 33.82 -34.74 -48.30
N PRO A 19 33.53 -34.06 -47.18
CA PRO A 19 33.09 -34.71 -45.94
C PRO A 19 31.79 -35.49 -46.13
N TYR A 20 31.74 -36.72 -45.59
CA TYR A 20 30.58 -37.56 -45.67
C TYR A 20 29.40 -36.98 -44.87
N VAL A 21 28.39 -36.49 -45.56
CA VAL A 21 27.20 -35.82 -44.98
C VAL A 21 25.91 -36.44 -45.53
N THR A 22 24.86 -36.47 -44.68
CA THR A 22 23.54 -36.93 -45.14
C THR A 22 22.89 -35.86 -46.04
N PRO A 23 21.94 -36.24 -46.92
CA PRO A 23 21.21 -35.28 -47.77
C PRO A 23 20.58 -34.12 -46.97
N LEU A 24 20.06 -34.39 -45.76
CA LEU A 24 19.45 -33.39 -44.86
C LEU A 24 20.47 -32.37 -44.36
N VAL A 25 21.67 -32.84 -44.01
CA VAL A 25 22.76 -31.94 -43.52
C VAL A 25 23.27 -31.05 -44.66
N ARG A 26 23.36 -31.61 -45.89
CA ARG A 26 23.75 -30.86 -47.10
C ARG A 26 22.73 -29.76 -47.43
N LYS A 27 21.41 -30.09 -47.37
CA LYS A 27 20.35 -29.12 -47.57
C LYS A 27 20.40 -28.00 -46.52
N LEU A 28 20.56 -28.33 -45.23
CA LEU A 28 20.65 -27.37 -44.15
C LEU A 28 21.86 -26.42 -44.25
N ALA A 29 23.01 -26.97 -44.71
CA ALA A 29 24.22 -26.16 -44.97
C ALA A 29 24.00 -25.18 -46.13
N SER A 30 23.35 -25.62 -47.20
CA SER A 30 22.95 -24.76 -48.32
C SER A 30 21.98 -23.66 -47.91
N GLU A 31 20.96 -23.97 -47.14
CA GLU A 31 19.96 -22.99 -46.64
C GLU A 31 20.62 -21.92 -45.76
N ASN A 32 21.66 -22.27 -45.02
CA ASN A 32 22.38 -21.36 -44.14
C ASN A 32 23.65 -20.78 -44.74
N ASN A 33 23.95 -21.08 -45.99
CA ASN A 33 25.12 -20.64 -46.72
C ASN A 33 26.46 -20.99 -46.01
N ILE A 34 26.53 -22.24 -45.47
CA ILE A 34 27.68 -22.79 -44.74
C ILE A 34 28.49 -23.70 -45.66
N ASP A 35 29.77 -23.44 -45.79
CA ASP A 35 30.71 -24.33 -46.50
C ASP A 35 31.03 -25.54 -45.59
N LEU A 36 30.66 -26.74 -46.03
CA LEU A 36 30.86 -27.95 -45.27
C LEU A 36 32.34 -28.34 -45.15
N ALA A 37 33.22 -27.84 -46.03
CA ALA A 37 34.65 -28.06 -45.95
C ALA A 37 35.30 -27.42 -44.71
N GLY A 38 34.69 -26.33 -44.21
CA GLY A 38 35.14 -25.63 -43.02
C GLY A 38 34.48 -26.08 -41.70
N VAL A 39 33.59 -27.08 -41.74
CA VAL A 39 32.87 -27.55 -40.55
C VAL A 39 33.49 -28.85 -40.03
N THR A 40 33.98 -28.83 -38.78
CA THR A 40 34.46 -30.04 -38.11
C THR A 40 33.31 -30.87 -37.62
N GLY A 41 33.14 -32.09 -38.14
CA GLY A 41 32.07 -33.02 -37.76
C GLY A 41 32.34 -33.66 -36.40
N THR A 42 31.35 -33.62 -35.50
CA THR A 42 31.38 -34.25 -34.15
C THR A 42 30.81 -35.68 -34.12
N GLY A 43 30.42 -36.20 -35.26
CA GLY A 43 29.88 -37.58 -35.36
C GLY A 43 30.96 -38.64 -35.41
N VAL A 44 30.57 -39.92 -35.21
CA VAL A 44 31.46 -41.06 -35.30
C VAL A 44 32.13 -41.11 -36.69
N GLY A 45 33.47 -41.19 -36.71
CA GLY A 45 34.27 -41.17 -37.95
C GLY A 45 34.34 -39.80 -38.63
N GLY A 46 34.20 -38.70 -37.89
CA GLY A 46 34.30 -37.33 -38.44
C GLY A 46 33.06 -36.87 -39.20
N ARG A 47 31.92 -37.56 -39.06
CA ARG A 47 30.69 -37.22 -39.78
C ARG A 47 30.10 -35.88 -39.25
N ILE A 48 29.75 -34.98 -40.15
CA ILE A 48 29.07 -33.71 -39.81
C ILE A 48 27.59 -33.97 -39.50
N ARG A 49 27.18 -33.52 -38.33
CA ARG A 49 25.78 -33.63 -37.85
C ARG A 49 25.02 -32.34 -38.09
N LYS A 50 23.68 -32.39 -38.02
CA LYS A 50 22.82 -31.20 -38.08
C LYS A 50 23.25 -30.09 -37.07
N GLN A 51 23.64 -30.48 -35.88
CA GLN A 51 24.07 -29.57 -34.82
C GLN A 51 25.36 -28.80 -35.19
N ASP A 52 26.30 -29.43 -35.89
CA ASP A 52 27.55 -28.81 -36.30
C ASP A 52 27.30 -27.73 -37.35
N VAL A 53 26.39 -27.94 -38.29
CA VAL A 53 25.97 -26.93 -39.27
C VAL A 53 25.23 -25.76 -38.61
N LEU A 54 24.38 -26.00 -37.62
CA LEU A 54 23.68 -24.94 -36.88
C LEU A 54 24.65 -24.12 -36.05
N ALA A 55 25.61 -24.73 -35.38
CA ALA A 55 26.64 -24.03 -34.62
C ALA A 55 27.51 -23.16 -35.52
N ALA A 56 27.92 -23.67 -36.73
CA ALA A 56 28.65 -22.88 -37.71
C ALA A 56 27.82 -21.70 -38.26
N ALA A 57 26.51 -21.88 -38.43
CA ALA A 57 25.58 -20.83 -38.84
C ALA A 57 25.45 -19.73 -37.76
N GLU A 58 25.39 -20.09 -36.48
CA GLU A 58 25.38 -19.13 -35.38
C GLU A 58 26.71 -18.38 -35.27
N GLN A 59 27.83 -19.06 -35.40
CA GLN A 59 29.15 -18.40 -35.41
C GLN A 59 29.28 -17.41 -36.58
N LYS A 60 28.79 -17.77 -37.78
CA LYS A 60 28.77 -16.89 -38.93
C LYS A 60 27.86 -15.67 -38.72
N LYS A 61 26.70 -15.84 -38.05
CA LYS A 61 25.82 -14.73 -37.65
C LYS A 61 26.49 -13.83 -36.63
N ARG A 62 27.18 -14.39 -35.65
CA ARG A 62 27.94 -13.61 -34.65
C ARG A 62 29.11 -12.84 -35.27
N ALA A 63 29.81 -13.44 -36.25
CA ALA A 63 30.91 -12.77 -36.98
C ALA A 63 30.40 -11.66 -37.92
N LYS A 64 29.14 -11.70 -38.33
CA LYS A 64 28.50 -10.69 -39.20
C LYS A 64 27.76 -9.59 -38.41
N ALA A 65 27.60 -9.75 -37.10
CA ALA A 65 27.17 -8.66 -36.24
C ALA A 65 28.32 -7.62 -36.18
N PRO A 66 28.02 -6.30 -36.27
CA PRO A 66 29.06 -5.29 -36.08
C PRO A 66 29.74 -5.56 -34.74
N ALA A 67 31.07 -5.63 -34.75
CA ALA A 67 31.82 -5.74 -33.51
C ALA A 67 31.31 -4.70 -32.53
N PRO A 68 31.01 -5.04 -31.26
CA PRO A 68 30.77 -4.01 -30.27
C PRO A 68 31.96 -3.08 -30.32
N ALA A 69 31.72 -1.79 -30.58
CA ALA A 69 32.76 -0.77 -30.53
C ALA A 69 33.57 -1.03 -29.28
N ALA A 70 34.87 -1.12 -29.41
CA ALA A 70 35.79 -1.31 -28.29
C ALA A 70 35.30 -0.41 -27.17
N GLN A 71 34.87 -1.02 -26.02
CA GLN A 71 34.57 -0.26 -24.84
C GLN A 71 35.83 0.56 -24.54
N ALA A 72 35.79 1.84 -24.87
CA ALA A 72 36.67 2.80 -24.26
C ALA A 72 36.54 2.53 -22.75
N ALA A 73 37.67 2.31 -22.10
CA ALA A 73 37.75 2.06 -20.68
C ALA A 73 36.75 3.01 -20.00
N ALA A 74 35.69 2.45 -19.41
CA ALA A 74 34.65 3.23 -18.78
C ALA A 74 35.38 4.12 -17.77
N ALA A 75 35.30 5.42 -17.98
CA ALA A 75 35.65 6.37 -16.95
C ALA A 75 34.89 5.91 -15.68
N PRO A 76 35.53 5.90 -14.50
CA PRO A 76 34.85 5.46 -13.28
C PRO A 76 33.53 6.20 -13.20
N ALA A 77 32.43 5.43 -13.14
CA ALA A 77 31.09 5.99 -13.03
C ALA A 77 31.12 7.06 -11.92
N PRO A 78 30.55 8.24 -12.14
CA PRO A 78 30.51 9.25 -11.11
C PRO A 78 29.94 8.55 -9.85
N LYS A 79 30.72 8.55 -8.76
CA LYS A 79 30.25 8.02 -7.49
C LYS A 79 28.92 8.69 -7.24
N ALA A 80 27.85 7.89 -7.08
CA ALA A 80 26.56 8.42 -6.69
C ALA A 80 26.79 9.37 -5.51
N PRO A 81 26.17 10.55 -5.51
CA PRO A 81 26.31 11.47 -4.38
C PRO A 81 26.03 10.70 -3.09
N PRO A 82 26.83 10.90 -2.03
CA PRO A 82 26.60 10.19 -0.78
C PRO A 82 25.17 10.42 -0.35
N ALA A 83 24.48 9.33 0.01
CA ALA A 83 23.11 9.42 0.53
C ALA A 83 23.10 10.48 1.66
N PRO A 84 22.13 11.39 1.69
CA PRO A 84 22.06 12.41 2.73
C PRO A 84 22.14 11.72 4.09
N ALA A 85 22.99 12.22 4.96
CA ALA A 85 23.12 11.71 6.32
C ALA A 85 21.73 11.75 7.00
N PRO A 86 21.32 10.69 7.76
CA PRO A 86 20.02 10.72 8.45
C PRO A 86 19.90 11.98 9.30
N ALA A 87 18.78 12.69 9.16
CA ALA A 87 18.57 13.99 9.83
C ALA A 87 18.83 13.96 11.35
N LEU A 88 18.62 12.80 11.98
CA LEU A 88 18.81 12.56 13.42
C LEU A 88 20.15 11.88 13.78
N ALA A 89 21.10 11.77 12.85
CA ALA A 89 22.37 11.11 13.10
C ALA A 89 23.17 11.74 14.26
N HIS A 90 23.02 13.04 14.46
CA HIS A 90 23.65 13.81 15.55
C HIS A 90 23.18 13.41 16.96
N LEU A 91 22.02 12.72 17.06
CA LEU A 91 21.49 12.27 18.35
C LEU A 91 22.16 10.99 18.85
N ARG A 92 22.84 10.23 18.00
CA ARG A 92 23.46 8.96 18.36
C ARG A 92 24.56 9.18 19.40
N GLY A 93 24.45 8.46 20.53
CA GLY A 93 25.43 8.52 21.64
C GLY A 93 25.29 9.77 22.51
N THR A 94 24.22 10.59 22.35
CA THR A 94 23.96 11.77 23.19
C THR A 94 22.88 11.49 24.24
N THR A 95 22.95 12.19 25.34
CA THR A 95 21.89 12.27 26.35
C THR A 95 21.39 13.70 26.37
N GLN A 96 20.08 13.89 26.17
CA GLN A 96 19.47 15.22 26.12
C GLN A 96 18.25 15.28 27.05
N LYS A 97 17.99 16.47 27.58
CA LYS A 97 16.76 16.72 28.34
C LYS A 97 15.56 16.68 27.39
N ALA A 98 14.52 15.91 27.75
CA ALA A 98 13.30 15.87 26.97
C ALA A 98 12.65 17.27 26.85
N SER A 99 12.13 17.61 25.66
CA SER A 99 11.38 18.83 25.45
C SER A 99 10.13 18.88 26.36
N ARG A 100 9.61 20.08 26.61
CA ARG A 100 8.40 20.24 27.46
C ARG A 100 7.21 19.47 26.90
N ILE A 101 6.98 19.50 25.58
CA ILE A 101 5.90 18.75 24.93
C ILE A 101 6.11 17.25 25.12
N ARG A 102 7.35 16.74 24.95
CA ARG A 102 7.65 15.31 25.18
C ARG A 102 7.39 14.88 26.62
N GLN A 103 7.71 15.74 27.60
CA GLN A 103 7.43 15.47 29.01
C GLN A 103 5.92 15.40 29.28
N ILE A 104 5.13 16.35 28.72
CA ILE A 104 3.67 16.36 28.83
C ILE A 104 3.09 15.10 28.19
N THR A 105 3.50 14.75 26.95
CA THR A 105 3.04 13.56 26.26
C THR A 105 3.35 12.30 27.09
N ALA A 106 4.59 12.15 27.60
CA ALA A 106 4.99 10.99 28.38
C ALA A 106 4.14 10.82 29.66
N ASN A 107 3.82 11.91 30.34
CA ASN A 107 2.97 11.87 31.53
C ASN A 107 1.52 11.53 31.16
N LYS A 108 0.95 12.21 30.14
CA LYS A 108 -0.45 12.03 29.75
C LYS A 108 -0.74 10.63 29.18
N THR A 109 0.17 10.07 28.36
CA THR A 109 -0.01 8.71 27.84
C THR A 109 0.07 7.65 28.95
N ARG A 110 1.01 7.81 29.88
CA ARG A 110 1.10 6.92 31.04
C ARG A 110 -0.10 7.05 31.97
N GLU A 111 -0.53 8.28 32.28
CA GLU A 111 -1.72 8.56 33.08
C GLU A 111 -2.98 7.92 32.44
N SER A 112 -3.15 8.06 31.12
CA SER A 112 -4.26 7.44 30.39
C SER A 112 -4.30 5.93 30.56
N LEU A 113 -3.18 5.23 30.36
CA LEU A 113 -3.10 3.78 30.52
C LEU A 113 -3.35 3.31 31.96
N GLN A 114 -3.00 4.13 32.96
CA GLN A 114 -3.22 3.81 34.37
C GLN A 114 -4.65 4.09 34.84
N ALA A 115 -5.30 5.08 34.23
CA ALA A 115 -6.64 5.54 34.62
C ALA A 115 -7.77 4.82 33.84
N THR A 116 -7.47 4.02 32.83
CA THR A 116 -8.45 3.38 31.95
C THR A 116 -8.14 1.88 31.76
N ALA A 117 -9.14 1.08 31.48
CA ALA A 117 -9.01 -0.33 31.12
C ALA A 117 -9.07 -0.46 29.57
N GLN A 118 -7.96 -0.11 28.89
CA GLN A 118 -7.94 -0.05 27.44
C GLN A 118 -7.92 -1.42 26.77
N LEU A 119 -8.76 -1.60 25.79
CA LEU A 119 -8.82 -2.74 24.89
C LEU A 119 -8.96 -2.27 23.45
N THR A 120 -8.38 -3.01 22.50
CA THR A 120 -8.46 -2.67 21.07
C THR A 120 -9.12 -3.79 20.29
N GLN A 121 -10.16 -3.46 19.53
CA GLN A 121 -10.82 -4.35 18.58
C GLN A 121 -10.60 -3.81 17.16
N THR A 122 -10.27 -4.70 16.22
CA THR A 122 -9.95 -4.30 14.84
C THR A 122 -10.89 -4.96 13.85
N HIS A 123 -11.48 -4.17 12.96
CA HIS A 123 -12.26 -4.66 11.82
C HIS A 123 -11.52 -4.38 10.51
N GLU A 124 -11.64 -5.31 9.57
CA GLU A 124 -11.17 -5.14 8.19
C GLU A 124 -12.30 -4.56 7.34
N VAL A 125 -12.00 -3.52 6.55
CA VAL A 125 -12.96 -2.78 5.73
C VAL A 125 -12.52 -2.74 4.28
N ASP A 126 -13.44 -3.00 3.35
CA ASP A 126 -13.22 -2.85 1.92
C ASP A 126 -13.49 -1.41 1.47
N MET A 127 -12.42 -0.68 1.19
CA MET A 127 -12.45 0.72 0.75
C MET A 127 -12.53 0.87 -0.77
N THR A 128 -12.69 -0.21 -1.55
CA THR A 128 -12.57 -0.19 -3.02
C THR A 128 -13.52 0.81 -3.67
N LYS A 129 -14.77 0.88 -3.21
CA LYS A 129 -15.76 1.84 -3.75
C LYS A 129 -15.33 3.28 -3.46
N ILE A 130 -14.90 3.57 -2.23
CA ILE A 130 -14.44 4.91 -1.83
C ILE A 130 -13.16 5.30 -2.58
N VAL A 131 -12.22 4.37 -2.79
CA VAL A 131 -11.02 4.62 -3.60
C VAL A 131 -11.42 5.02 -5.03
N GLY A 132 -12.37 4.30 -5.64
CA GLY A 132 -12.90 4.61 -6.95
C GLY A 132 -13.65 5.96 -7.01
N LEU A 133 -14.53 6.20 -6.04
CA LEU A 133 -15.29 7.44 -5.93
C LEU A 133 -14.37 8.65 -5.78
N ARG A 134 -13.43 8.57 -4.84
CA ARG A 134 -12.42 9.63 -4.62
C ARG A 134 -11.59 9.88 -5.88
N ALA A 135 -11.19 8.84 -6.61
CA ALA A 135 -10.40 8.99 -7.83
C ALA A 135 -11.15 9.82 -8.90
N ARG A 136 -12.47 9.62 -9.01
CA ARG A 136 -13.32 10.38 -9.94
C ARG A 136 -13.57 11.82 -9.45
N ALA A 137 -13.79 12.02 -8.16
CA ALA A 137 -14.21 13.29 -7.58
C ALA A 137 -13.07 14.28 -7.29
N LYS A 138 -11.85 13.79 -7.02
CA LYS A 138 -10.77 14.58 -6.40
C LYS A 138 -10.41 15.89 -7.13
N ALA A 139 -10.45 15.92 -8.46
CA ALA A 139 -10.05 17.09 -9.23
C ALA A 139 -11.10 18.21 -9.11
N ALA A 140 -12.36 17.89 -9.43
CA ALA A 140 -13.47 18.84 -9.32
C ALA A 140 -13.71 19.28 -7.86
N PHE A 141 -13.50 18.38 -6.90
CA PHE A 141 -13.58 18.73 -5.49
C PHE A 141 -12.51 19.74 -5.08
N ALA A 142 -11.25 19.53 -5.48
CA ALA A 142 -10.15 20.45 -5.15
C ALA A 142 -10.37 21.84 -5.79
N GLU A 143 -10.89 21.90 -7.00
CA GLU A 143 -11.24 23.14 -7.69
C GLU A 143 -12.37 23.89 -6.96
N ARG A 144 -13.41 23.18 -6.54
CA ARG A 144 -14.58 23.78 -5.88
C ARG A 144 -14.32 24.18 -4.42
N GLU A 145 -13.63 23.32 -3.67
CA GLU A 145 -13.48 23.45 -2.22
C GLU A 145 -12.15 24.08 -1.79
N GLY A 146 -11.19 24.22 -2.71
CA GLY A 146 -9.85 24.77 -2.41
C GLY A 146 -8.94 23.86 -1.60
N VAL A 147 -9.35 22.60 -1.33
CA VAL A 147 -8.60 21.62 -0.55
C VAL A 147 -8.61 20.26 -1.22
N ASN A 148 -7.56 19.47 -0.98
CA ASN A 148 -7.47 18.11 -1.51
C ASN A 148 -8.47 17.16 -0.82
N LEU A 149 -9.22 16.38 -1.60
CA LEU A 149 -10.06 15.31 -1.09
C LEU A 149 -9.16 14.13 -0.66
N THR A 150 -8.92 13.99 0.64
CA THR A 150 -8.24 12.84 1.25
C THR A 150 -9.25 11.76 1.65
N PHE A 151 -8.78 10.64 2.23
CA PHE A 151 -9.69 9.62 2.77
C PHE A 151 -10.26 9.97 4.14
N LEU A 152 -9.58 10.85 4.89
CA LEU A 152 -9.94 11.17 6.28
C LEU A 152 -11.36 11.75 6.44
N PRO A 153 -11.85 12.63 5.55
CA PRO A 153 -13.24 13.12 5.62
C PRO A 153 -14.30 12.00 5.50
N PHE A 154 -14.04 10.95 4.71
CA PHE A 154 -14.95 9.80 4.61
C PHE A 154 -14.98 9.00 5.91
N PHE A 155 -13.81 8.77 6.53
CA PHE A 155 -13.75 8.13 7.84
C PHE A 155 -14.45 8.99 8.91
N ALA A 156 -14.18 10.30 8.93
CA ALA A 156 -14.81 11.22 9.87
C ALA A 156 -16.34 11.21 9.74
N LYS A 157 -16.86 11.28 8.51
CA LYS A 157 -18.31 11.23 8.26
C LYS A 157 -18.92 9.91 8.73
N ALA A 158 -18.30 8.78 8.41
CA ALA A 158 -18.77 7.46 8.86
C ALA A 158 -18.71 7.30 10.39
N VAL A 159 -17.69 7.88 11.04
CA VAL A 159 -17.57 7.90 12.51
C VAL A 159 -18.68 8.75 13.12
N ILE A 160 -18.94 9.96 12.61
CA ILE A 160 -20.03 10.84 13.07
C ILE A 160 -21.37 10.13 12.97
N ASP A 161 -21.68 9.54 11.80
CA ASP A 161 -22.92 8.81 11.58
C ASP A 161 -23.06 7.64 12.58
N ALA A 162 -21.96 6.94 12.89
CA ALA A 162 -21.94 5.87 13.87
C ALA A 162 -22.07 6.37 15.33
N LEU A 163 -21.42 7.48 15.71
CA LEU A 163 -21.54 8.05 17.06
C LEU A 163 -22.97 8.48 17.39
N LYS A 164 -23.69 9.02 16.40
CA LYS A 164 -25.13 9.37 16.56
C LYS A 164 -26.03 8.14 16.81
N ILE A 165 -25.65 6.98 16.27
CA ILE A 165 -26.38 5.70 16.47
C ILE A 165 -25.97 5.02 17.78
N HIS A 166 -24.72 5.20 18.21
CA HIS A 166 -24.11 4.54 19.36
C HIS A 166 -23.65 5.56 20.42
N PRO A 167 -24.56 6.23 21.13
CA PRO A 167 -24.22 7.30 22.07
C PRO A 167 -23.34 6.82 23.25
N ASN A 168 -23.36 5.53 23.57
CA ASN A 168 -22.49 4.93 24.59
C ASN A 168 -21.00 4.94 24.21
N ILE A 169 -20.67 5.18 22.94
CA ILE A 169 -19.27 5.36 22.48
C ILE A 169 -18.84 6.82 22.60
N ASN A 170 -19.79 7.77 22.44
CA ASN A 170 -19.55 9.20 22.60
C ASN A 170 -19.81 9.64 24.05
N ALA A 171 -19.05 9.07 24.98
CA ALA A 171 -19.29 9.24 26.40
C ALA A 171 -17.98 9.29 27.20
N SER A 172 -18.08 9.64 28.47
CA SER A 172 -16.96 9.56 29.42
C SER A 172 -17.43 8.97 30.75
N TYR A 173 -16.50 8.34 31.46
CA TYR A 173 -16.72 7.77 32.79
C TYR A 173 -15.89 8.51 33.84
N ASN A 174 -16.60 9.02 34.85
CA ASN A 174 -15.95 9.60 36.04
C ASN A 174 -15.87 8.53 37.13
N GLU A 175 -14.66 8.11 37.46
CA GLU A 175 -14.44 7.05 38.45
C GLU A 175 -14.75 7.50 39.86
N ASP A 176 -14.55 8.77 40.21
CA ASP A 176 -14.78 9.29 41.57
C ASP A 176 -16.28 9.37 41.89
N THR A 177 -17.06 9.93 40.97
CA THR A 177 -18.51 10.10 41.14
C THR A 177 -19.32 8.89 40.67
N LYS A 178 -18.70 7.94 39.95
CA LYS A 178 -19.36 6.78 39.30
C LYS A 178 -20.41 7.17 38.26
N GLU A 179 -20.26 8.32 37.64
CA GLU A 179 -21.17 8.87 36.66
C GLU A 179 -20.65 8.68 35.23
N ILE A 180 -21.60 8.50 34.31
CA ILE A 180 -21.35 8.48 32.89
C ILE A 180 -21.95 9.74 32.29
N THR A 181 -21.14 10.49 31.55
CA THR A 181 -21.59 11.64 30.75
C THR A 181 -21.71 11.21 29.29
N TYR A 182 -22.90 11.25 28.73
CA TYR A 182 -23.15 11.08 27.30
C TYR A 182 -23.16 12.44 26.63
N TYR A 183 -22.34 12.60 25.58
CA TYR A 183 -22.23 13.87 24.85
C TYR A 183 -23.31 13.98 23.79
N ASP A 184 -23.89 15.16 23.64
CA ASP A 184 -24.93 15.48 22.66
C ASP A 184 -24.37 16.02 21.33
N ALA A 185 -23.05 16.22 21.26
CA ALA A 185 -22.34 16.67 20.08
C ALA A 185 -21.09 15.80 19.82
N GLU A 186 -20.66 15.73 18.56
CA GLU A 186 -19.45 15.02 18.17
C GLU A 186 -18.32 16.05 17.97
N HIS A 187 -17.45 16.18 18.98
CA HIS A 187 -16.23 17.00 18.92
C HIS A 187 -15.05 16.08 18.57
N LEU A 188 -14.61 16.13 17.30
CA LEU A 188 -13.62 15.17 16.78
C LEU A 188 -12.20 15.69 16.91
N GLY A 189 -11.37 14.97 17.68
CA GLY A 189 -9.93 15.13 17.70
C GLY A 189 -9.27 14.43 16.50
N PHE A 190 -8.24 15.05 15.96
CA PHE A 190 -7.42 14.48 14.89
C PHE A 190 -5.95 14.47 15.30
N ALA A 191 -5.33 13.30 15.29
CA ALA A 191 -3.90 13.19 15.58
C ALA A 191 -3.07 13.78 14.42
N VAL A 192 -2.30 14.82 14.71
CA VAL A 192 -1.44 15.53 13.76
C VAL A 192 0.01 15.43 14.20
N ASP A 193 0.86 14.90 13.33
CA ASP A 193 2.31 14.89 13.51
C ASP A 193 2.88 16.28 13.20
N THR A 194 3.67 16.81 14.15
CA THR A 194 4.33 18.11 14.06
C THR A 194 5.80 17.99 14.44
N GLU A 195 6.63 18.94 14.06
CA GLU A 195 8.05 18.99 14.45
C GLU A 195 8.27 18.95 15.97
N GLN A 196 7.32 19.46 16.73
CA GLN A 196 7.38 19.50 18.19
C GLN A 196 6.89 18.20 18.85
N GLY A 197 6.14 17.39 18.12
CA GLY A 197 5.54 16.14 18.58
C GLY A 197 4.11 15.96 18.10
N LEU A 198 3.45 14.90 18.57
CA LEU A 198 2.07 14.58 18.24
C LEU A 198 1.11 15.49 19.01
N LEU A 199 0.22 16.15 18.29
CA LEU A 199 -0.89 16.94 18.84
C LEU A 199 -2.22 16.33 18.39
N SER A 200 -3.27 16.50 19.18
CA SER A 200 -4.63 16.03 18.86
C SER A 200 -5.62 17.22 18.92
N PRO A 201 -5.54 18.16 17.97
CA PRO A 201 -6.49 19.26 17.92
C PRO A 201 -7.90 18.78 17.63
N VAL A 202 -8.90 19.53 18.11
CA VAL A 202 -10.32 19.18 18.10
C VAL A 202 -11.08 20.11 17.14
N ILE A 203 -11.89 19.52 16.29
CA ILE A 203 -12.92 20.20 15.51
C ILE A 203 -14.21 20.10 16.33
N HIS A 204 -14.64 21.20 16.91
CA HIS A 204 -15.89 21.25 17.65
C HIS A 204 -17.07 21.17 16.68
N ASP A 205 -18.18 20.58 17.15
CA ASP A 205 -19.44 20.42 16.41
C ASP A 205 -19.23 19.79 15.00
N ALA A 206 -18.30 18.86 14.93
CA ALA A 206 -17.97 18.16 13.66
C ALA A 206 -19.18 17.40 13.10
N GLY A 207 -20.13 17.04 13.97
CA GLY A 207 -21.38 16.39 13.62
C GLY A 207 -22.30 17.20 12.72
N ASP A 208 -22.15 18.50 12.67
CA ASP A 208 -22.94 19.43 11.86
C ASP A 208 -22.31 19.72 10.50
N LEU A 209 -21.07 19.25 10.28
CA LEU A 209 -20.34 19.52 9.05
C LEU A 209 -20.70 18.52 7.95
N SER A 210 -20.86 19.05 6.74
CA SER A 210 -20.86 18.23 5.52
C SER A 210 -19.48 17.59 5.29
N LEU A 211 -19.39 16.59 4.41
CA LEU A 211 -18.12 15.97 4.03
C LEU A 211 -17.12 17.01 3.50
N ALA A 212 -17.58 17.98 2.71
CA ALA A 212 -16.76 19.09 2.23
C ALA A 212 -16.32 20.02 3.38
N GLY A 213 -17.22 20.32 4.32
CA GLY A 213 -16.93 21.05 5.54
C GLY A 213 -15.86 20.35 6.39
N LEU A 214 -15.98 19.05 6.59
CA LEU A 214 -14.99 18.23 7.27
C LEU A 214 -13.64 18.26 6.56
N ALA A 215 -13.63 18.14 5.22
CA ALA A 215 -12.38 18.20 4.46
C ALA A 215 -11.63 19.51 4.65
N ARG A 216 -12.34 20.66 4.61
CA ARG A 216 -11.77 21.99 4.85
C ARG A 216 -11.30 22.14 6.30
N ALA A 217 -12.12 21.77 7.26
CA ALA A 217 -11.80 21.89 8.69
C ALA A 217 -10.57 21.03 9.07
N ILE A 218 -10.50 19.78 8.57
CA ILE A 218 -9.36 18.88 8.81
C ILE A 218 -8.09 19.44 8.17
N ALA A 219 -8.16 19.98 6.94
CA ALA A 219 -7.01 20.58 6.27
C ALA A 219 -6.49 21.81 7.00
N ASP A 220 -7.39 22.70 7.42
CA ASP A 220 -7.08 23.92 8.16
C ASP A 220 -6.45 23.62 9.51
N ILE A 221 -7.11 22.80 10.34
CA ILE A 221 -6.63 22.51 11.69
C ILE A 221 -5.27 21.80 11.67
N ALA A 222 -5.05 20.91 10.68
CA ALA A 222 -3.77 20.23 10.50
C ALA A 222 -2.65 21.20 10.07
N ALA A 223 -2.95 22.17 9.19
CA ALA A 223 -2.00 23.20 8.78
C ALA A 223 -1.62 24.10 9.97
N ARG A 224 -2.61 24.54 10.75
CA ARG A 224 -2.39 25.37 11.95
C ARG A 224 -1.68 24.61 13.06
N ALA A 225 -1.94 23.32 13.22
CA ALA A 225 -1.19 22.48 14.16
C ALA A 225 0.31 22.45 13.83
N ARG A 226 0.66 22.26 12.54
CA ARG A 226 2.06 22.23 12.08
C ARG A 226 2.75 23.58 12.18
N SER A 227 2.03 24.69 11.96
CA SER A 227 2.57 26.04 12.07
C SER A 227 2.56 26.60 13.50
N GLY A 228 2.04 25.87 14.49
CA GLY A 228 1.95 26.29 15.88
C GLY A 228 0.86 27.33 16.14
N ASN A 229 -0.12 27.48 15.26
CA ASN A 229 -1.17 28.51 15.32
C ASN A 229 -2.54 27.93 15.77
N LEU A 230 -2.53 26.92 16.64
CA LEU A 230 -3.76 26.42 17.25
C LEU A 230 -4.24 27.34 18.35
N LYS A 231 -5.57 27.48 18.47
CA LYS A 231 -6.19 28.18 19.60
C LYS A 231 -6.23 27.24 20.82
N PRO A 232 -6.21 27.78 22.05
CA PRO A 232 -6.24 26.95 23.27
C PRO A 232 -7.48 26.04 23.37
N ASP A 233 -8.65 26.49 22.92
CA ASP A 233 -9.91 25.74 22.89
C ASP A 233 -9.84 24.55 21.93
N GLU A 234 -9.07 24.64 20.86
CA GLU A 234 -8.87 23.55 19.90
C GLU A 234 -8.00 22.40 20.43
N LEU A 235 -7.42 22.54 21.62
CA LEU A 235 -6.61 21.49 22.28
C LEU A 235 -7.38 20.75 23.39
N SER A 236 -8.67 21.01 23.55
CA SER A 236 -9.49 20.45 24.62
C SER A 236 -10.94 20.22 24.16
N GLY A 237 -11.73 19.53 24.98
CA GLY A 237 -13.16 19.34 24.74
C GLY A 237 -13.51 18.30 23.66
N GLY A 238 -12.52 17.55 23.15
CA GLY A 238 -12.81 16.44 22.22
C GLY A 238 -13.56 15.31 22.89
N THR A 239 -14.55 14.73 22.18
CA THR A 239 -15.34 13.60 22.66
C THR A 239 -14.93 12.27 22.05
N PHE A 240 -14.30 12.30 20.87
CA PHE A 240 -13.77 11.15 20.16
C PHE A 240 -12.56 11.56 19.30
N THR A 241 -11.59 10.69 19.13
CA THR A 241 -10.40 11.00 18.32
C THR A 241 -10.22 10.01 17.17
N ILE A 242 -9.81 10.51 16.01
CA ILE A 242 -9.38 9.72 14.85
C ILE A 242 -7.87 9.91 14.67
N THR A 243 -7.12 8.81 14.62
CA THR A 243 -5.69 8.83 14.35
C THR A 243 -5.35 8.13 13.04
N ASN A 244 -4.70 8.83 12.12
CA ASN A 244 -4.27 8.26 10.85
C ASN A 244 -2.90 7.58 11.02
N ILE A 245 -2.91 6.31 11.40
CA ILE A 245 -1.71 5.47 11.56
C ILE A 245 -1.17 4.98 10.22
N GLY A 246 -2.02 4.95 9.19
CA GLY A 246 -1.67 4.49 7.84
C GLY A 246 -0.81 5.47 7.04
N SER A 247 -0.62 6.70 7.49
CA SER A 247 0.17 7.73 6.79
C SER A 247 1.62 7.31 6.54
N GLN A 248 2.20 6.51 7.43
CA GLN A 248 3.55 5.94 7.35
C GLN A 248 3.54 4.44 6.98
N GLY A 249 2.41 3.91 6.51
CA GLY A 249 2.27 2.54 6.04
C GLY A 249 1.90 1.51 7.12
N ALA A 250 1.62 1.92 8.36
CA ALA A 250 1.15 1.00 9.38
C ALA A 250 -0.23 0.44 9.04
N LEU A 251 -0.41 -0.87 9.20
CA LEU A 251 -1.68 -1.54 8.92
C LEU A 251 -2.67 -1.33 10.08
N PHE A 252 -2.23 -1.50 11.30
CA PHE A 252 -2.99 -1.24 12.53
C PHE A 252 -2.03 -0.96 13.68
N ASP A 253 -2.56 -0.41 14.75
CA ASP A 253 -1.88 -0.14 16.01
C ASP A 253 -2.90 -0.25 17.15
N THR A 254 -2.46 -0.05 18.38
CA THR A 254 -3.29 0.06 19.58
C THR A 254 -3.19 1.48 20.14
N PRO A 255 -3.94 2.46 19.56
CA PRO A 255 -3.85 3.85 20.01
C PRO A 255 -4.17 4.00 21.49
N ILE A 256 -3.47 4.91 22.17
CA ILE A 256 -3.72 5.22 23.58
C ILE A 256 -4.77 6.31 23.66
N LEU A 257 -5.80 6.12 24.49
CA LEU A 257 -6.91 7.06 24.67
C LEU A 257 -6.43 8.45 25.14
N VAL A 258 -7.20 9.46 24.77
CA VAL A 258 -7.05 10.84 25.24
C VAL A 258 -8.20 11.13 26.24
N PRO A 259 -7.98 10.92 27.56
CA PRO A 259 -9.03 11.18 28.53
C PRO A 259 -9.55 12.62 28.46
N PRO A 260 -10.85 12.84 28.72
CA PRO A 260 -11.85 11.90 29.23
C PRO A 260 -12.56 11.03 28.16
N GLN A 261 -12.09 11.07 26.90
CA GLN A 261 -12.70 10.30 25.80
C GLN A 261 -12.63 8.78 26.09
N ALA A 262 -13.75 8.09 25.86
CA ALA A 262 -13.83 6.65 26.08
C ALA A 262 -13.39 5.80 24.89
N ALA A 263 -13.23 6.39 23.72
CA ALA A 263 -12.82 5.66 22.52
C ALA A 263 -12.01 6.52 21.52
N MET A 264 -11.19 5.81 20.72
CA MET A 264 -10.37 6.39 19.66
C MET A 264 -10.27 5.40 18.50
N LEU A 265 -10.47 5.88 17.27
CA LEU A 265 -10.34 5.08 16.05
C LEU A 265 -9.00 5.33 15.35
N GLY A 266 -8.25 4.26 15.11
CA GLY A 266 -7.14 4.27 14.16
C GLY A 266 -7.61 4.00 12.74
N THR A 267 -7.03 4.68 11.77
CA THR A 267 -7.21 4.36 10.34
C THR A 267 -5.89 3.85 9.78
N GLY A 268 -5.85 2.57 9.42
CA GLY A 268 -4.67 1.92 8.87
C GLY A 268 -4.41 2.31 7.41
N ALA A 269 -3.27 1.87 6.88
CA ALA A 269 -2.95 2.06 5.47
C ALA A 269 -3.96 1.31 4.59
N ILE A 270 -4.44 1.98 3.53
CA ILE A 270 -5.28 1.35 2.51
C ILE A 270 -4.35 0.62 1.54
N VAL A 271 -4.41 -0.72 1.55
CA VAL A 271 -3.53 -1.58 0.76
C VAL A 271 -4.33 -2.50 -0.16
N LYS A 272 -3.77 -2.83 -1.32
CA LYS A 272 -4.40 -3.81 -2.22
C LYS A 272 -4.12 -5.22 -1.73
N ARG A 273 -5.19 -6.03 -1.60
CA ARG A 273 -5.13 -7.43 -1.19
C ARG A 273 -6.08 -8.30 -2.01
N PRO A 274 -5.75 -9.59 -2.25
CA PRO A 274 -6.73 -10.54 -2.77
C PRO A 274 -7.77 -10.83 -1.68
N ARG A 275 -9.06 -10.81 -2.06
CA ARG A 275 -10.18 -11.18 -1.18
C ARG A 275 -11.19 -12.00 -1.94
N VAL A 276 -11.93 -12.82 -1.22
CA VAL A 276 -13.15 -13.44 -1.76
C VAL A 276 -14.18 -12.35 -2.01
N VAL A 277 -14.70 -12.34 -3.21
CA VAL A 277 -15.75 -11.41 -3.67
C VAL A 277 -16.96 -12.24 -4.05
N VAL A 278 -18.11 -11.90 -3.50
CA VAL A 278 -19.38 -12.55 -3.82
C VAL A 278 -20.14 -11.65 -4.78
N ASP A 279 -20.59 -12.21 -5.92
CA ASP A 279 -21.41 -11.47 -6.89
C ASP A 279 -22.89 -11.45 -6.47
N ALA A 280 -23.74 -10.73 -7.23
CA ALA A 280 -25.17 -10.64 -6.96
C ALA A 280 -25.91 -11.98 -7.04
N SER A 281 -25.32 -13.00 -7.67
CA SER A 281 -25.86 -14.36 -7.80
C SER A 281 -25.35 -15.30 -6.70
N GLY A 282 -24.49 -14.80 -5.79
CA GLY A 282 -23.90 -15.58 -4.71
C GLY A 282 -22.65 -16.37 -5.10
N ASN A 283 -22.10 -16.19 -6.32
CA ASN A 283 -20.88 -16.87 -6.72
C ASN A 283 -19.66 -16.20 -6.11
N GLU A 284 -18.72 -17.04 -5.65
CA GLU A 284 -17.46 -16.57 -5.06
C GLU A 284 -16.35 -16.52 -6.10
N SER A 285 -15.54 -15.48 -6.06
CA SER A 285 -14.34 -15.30 -6.87
C SER A 285 -13.25 -14.60 -6.09
N ILE A 286 -11.99 -14.71 -6.52
CA ILE A 286 -10.89 -13.95 -5.92
C ILE A 286 -10.73 -12.66 -6.70
N GLY A 287 -10.92 -11.54 -6.00
CA GLY A 287 -10.75 -10.19 -6.56
C GLY A 287 -9.73 -9.37 -5.78
N VAL A 288 -9.12 -8.38 -6.45
CA VAL A 288 -8.26 -7.41 -5.78
C VAL A 288 -9.13 -6.32 -5.16
N ARG A 289 -8.96 -6.09 -3.85
CA ARG A 289 -9.67 -5.06 -3.09
C ARG A 289 -8.69 -4.11 -2.41
N SER A 290 -9.11 -2.88 -2.22
CA SER A 290 -8.41 -1.89 -1.39
C SER A 290 -8.91 -2.05 0.04
N VAL A 291 -8.07 -2.55 0.92
CA VAL A 291 -8.45 -2.95 2.29
C VAL A 291 -7.78 -2.04 3.30
N CYS A 292 -8.53 -1.68 4.34
CA CYS A 292 -8.07 -0.90 5.47
C CYS A 292 -8.46 -1.61 6.78
N TYR A 293 -7.59 -1.59 7.77
CA TYR A 293 -7.92 -1.98 9.14
C TYR A 293 -8.33 -0.77 9.95
N LEU A 294 -9.37 -0.93 10.77
CA LEU A 294 -9.90 0.07 11.69
C LEU A 294 -9.77 -0.46 13.12
N PRO A 295 -8.65 -0.21 13.81
CA PRO A 295 -8.54 -0.49 15.23
C PRO A 295 -9.28 0.57 16.05
N LEU A 296 -10.21 0.14 16.89
CA LEU A 296 -10.88 0.95 17.90
C LEU A 296 -10.30 0.61 19.26
N THR A 297 -9.59 1.54 19.89
CA THR A 297 -9.25 1.44 21.30
C THR A 297 -10.36 2.08 22.10
N TYR A 298 -10.76 1.43 23.19
CA TYR A 298 -11.86 1.89 24.05
C TYR A 298 -11.60 1.55 25.52
N ASP A 299 -12.24 2.29 26.40
CA ASP A 299 -12.21 2.07 27.83
C ASP A 299 -13.24 1.01 28.22
N HIS A 300 -12.78 -0.19 28.56
CA HIS A 300 -13.64 -1.33 28.88
C HIS A 300 -14.38 -1.18 30.22
N ARG A 301 -14.14 -0.11 30.97
CA ARG A 301 -14.97 0.22 32.16
C ARG A 301 -16.32 0.77 31.71
N LEU A 302 -16.43 1.32 30.49
CA LEU A 302 -17.63 1.94 29.94
C LEU A 302 -18.19 1.20 28.72
N ILE A 303 -17.32 0.71 27.84
CA ILE A 303 -17.69 0.14 26.54
C ILE A 303 -17.37 -1.35 26.55
N ASP A 304 -18.36 -2.19 26.28
CA ASP A 304 -18.18 -3.63 26.09
C ASP A 304 -17.69 -3.97 24.68
N GLY A 305 -17.06 -5.16 24.55
CA GLY A 305 -16.59 -5.64 23.25
C GLY A 305 -17.73 -5.80 22.22
N ALA A 306 -18.94 -6.09 22.66
CA ALA A 306 -20.11 -6.16 21.79
C ALA A 306 -20.53 -4.77 21.28
N ASP A 307 -20.45 -3.73 22.12
CA ASP A 307 -20.72 -2.35 21.74
C ASP A 307 -19.67 -1.83 20.75
N ALA A 308 -18.40 -2.07 21.06
CA ALA A 308 -17.29 -1.76 20.15
C ALA A 308 -17.45 -2.44 18.79
N GLY A 309 -17.87 -3.71 18.78
CA GLY A 309 -18.13 -4.47 17.55
C GLY A 309 -19.30 -3.91 16.75
N ARG A 310 -20.41 -3.55 17.38
CA ARG A 310 -21.56 -2.91 16.72
C ARG A 310 -21.19 -1.56 16.12
N PHE A 311 -20.47 -0.74 16.86
CA PHE A 311 -19.98 0.56 16.39
C PHE A 311 -19.07 0.41 15.16
N LEU A 312 -18.06 -0.46 15.23
CA LEU A 312 -17.18 -0.73 14.10
C LEU A 312 -17.91 -1.32 12.89
N THR A 313 -18.94 -2.16 13.12
CA THR A 313 -19.77 -2.72 12.06
C THR A 313 -20.57 -1.63 11.36
N THR A 314 -21.11 -0.65 12.10
CA THR A 314 -21.81 0.51 11.53
C THR A 314 -20.88 1.33 10.63
N ILE A 315 -19.66 1.65 11.10
CA ILE A 315 -18.65 2.34 10.30
C ILE A 315 -18.26 1.52 9.05
N LYS A 316 -18.02 0.22 9.24
CA LYS A 316 -17.67 -0.69 8.15
C LYS A 316 -18.75 -0.69 7.06
N HIS A 317 -20.00 -0.87 7.41
CA HIS A 317 -21.11 -0.88 6.46
C HIS A 317 -21.18 0.45 5.70
N ARG A 318 -21.11 1.59 6.38
CA ARG A 318 -21.15 2.91 5.76
C ARG A 318 -20.01 3.12 4.75
N LEU A 319 -18.80 2.67 5.08
CA LEU A 319 -17.64 2.76 4.19
C LEU A 319 -17.70 1.77 3.02
N GLU A 320 -18.12 0.53 3.26
CA GLU A 320 -18.23 -0.50 2.20
C GLU A 320 -19.41 -0.25 1.26
N GLU A 321 -20.49 0.34 1.75
CA GLU A 321 -21.57 0.84 0.90
C GLU A 321 -21.06 1.90 -0.07
N GLY A 322 -20.22 2.83 0.42
CA GLY A 322 -19.54 3.85 -0.36
C GLY A 322 -20.46 4.92 -0.94
N ALA A 323 -21.70 5.04 -0.44
CA ALA A 323 -22.71 5.98 -0.92
C ALA A 323 -22.43 7.41 -0.40
N PHE A 324 -21.41 8.07 -0.93
CA PHE A 324 -21.01 9.44 -0.62
C PHE A 324 -21.13 10.39 -1.82
N GLU A 325 -21.79 9.97 -2.90
CA GLU A 325 -21.97 10.79 -4.11
C GLU A 325 -22.69 12.10 -3.78
N ALA A 326 -23.81 12.03 -3.05
CA ALA A 326 -24.56 13.21 -2.63
C ALA A 326 -23.75 14.14 -1.72
N ASP A 327 -22.91 13.57 -0.82
CA ASP A 327 -22.02 14.33 0.06
C ASP A 327 -20.92 15.07 -0.73
N LEU A 328 -20.59 14.59 -1.93
CA LEU A 328 -19.61 15.18 -2.84
C LEU A 328 -20.23 16.10 -3.90
N GLY A 329 -21.56 16.16 -3.98
CA GLY A 329 -22.28 16.91 -5.02
C GLY A 329 -22.10 16.31 -6.42
N LEU A 330 -22.13 14.97 -6.51
CA LEU A 330 -22.01 14.17 -7.75
C LEU A 330 -23.37 13.58 -8.13
#